data_edf1e8032480ac572b94512b40336935
#
_entry.id   edf1e8032480ac572b94512b40336935
#
_cell.length_a   1.000
_cell.length_b   1.000
_cell.length_c   1.000
_cell.angle_alpha   90.00
_cell.angle_beta   90.00
_cell.angle_gamma   90.00
#
_symmetry.space_group_name_H-M   'P 1'
#
loop_
_entity.id
_entity.type
_entity.pdbx_description
1 polymer ?
#
loop_
_entity_poly.entity_id
_entity_poly.type
_entity_poly.pdbx_seq_one_letter_code
_entity_poly.pdbx_strand_id
1 'polypeptide(L)'
;MYKRQKQPYIRQFENYVGILMGHYPESCEQRGVCSFQNIVEADGSVYPCDFYVLDQWRLGNLNEDSFETIHKRRLESGFVEASYNHTEECKGCRYFMICRGGCRRHREQTGDRPGENHFCASYRMFFDACLPRLKDIARSCMR
;
A
#
# COMPACT_ATOMS: atom_id res chain seq x y z
N MET A 1 -0.97 4.32 -31.66
CA MET A 1 0.48 4.20 -31.82
C MET A 1 1.13 4.43 -30.45
N TYR A 2 1.45 3.37 -29.70
CA TYR A 2 2.12 3.50 -28.41
C TYR A 2 3.55 3.99 -28.67
N LYS A 3 3.86 5.22 -28.23
CA LYS A 3 5.24 5.69 -28.17
C LYS A 3 6.00 4.69 -27.30
N ARG A 4 7.00 4.00 -27.86
CA ARG A 4 7.94 3.17 -27.09
C ARG A 4 8.52 4.06 -25.99
N GLN A 5 8.10 3.84 -24.74
CA GLN A 5 8.76 4.44 -23.60
C GLN A 5 10.21 3.96 -23.65
N LYS A 6 11.15 4.88 -23.67
CA LYS A 6 12.59 4.54 -23.68
C LYS A 6 13.02 3.81 -22.41
N GLN A 7 12.21 3.93 -21.34
CA GLN A 7 12.40 3.25 -20.07
C GLN A 7 11.05 2.70 -19.56
N PRO A 8 10.99 1.45 -19.08
CA PRO A 8 9.78 0.91 -18.49
C PRO A 8 9.52 1.62 -17.15
N TYR A 9 8.29 2.07 -16.95
CA TYR A 9 7.83 2.52 -15.65
C TYR A 9 7.53 1.28 -14.77
N ILE A 10 8.26 1.13 -13.68
CA ILE A 10 8.04 0.09 -12.68
C ILE A 10 7.66 0.78 -11.38
N ARG A 11 6.36 0.86 -11.12
CA ARG A 11 5.76 1.60 -10.01
C ARG A 11 6.45 1.36 -8.66
N GLN A 12 6.82 0.12 -8.37
CA GLN A 12 7.46 -0.24 -7.12
C GLN A 12 8.84 0.42 -6.97
N PHE A 13 9.65 0.42 -8.03
CA PHE A 13 10.97 1.04 -8.01
C PHE A 13 10.88 2.57 -7.99
N GLU A 14 9.95 3.15 -8.73
CA GLU A 14 9.70 4.60 -8.70
C GLU A 14 9.34 5.07 -7.29
N ASN A 15 8.48 4.32 -6.59
CA ASN A 15 8.13 4.63 -5.20
C ASN A 15 9.35 4.50 -4.26
N TYR A 16 10.17 3.45 -4.39
CA TYR A 16 11.36 3.31 -3.54
C TYR A 16 12.39 4.43 -3.79
N VAL A 17 12.64 4.77 -5.05
CA VAL A 17 13.54 5.89 -5.39
C VAL A 17 12.95 7.20 -4.86
N GLY A 18 11.65 7.43 -5.07
CA GLY A 18 10.95 8.61 -4.56
C GLY A 18 11.03 8.75 -3.04
N ILE A 19 10.84 7.66 -2.28
CA ILE A 19 11.01 7.66 -0.82
C ILE A 19 12.43 8.08 -0.42
N LEU A 20 13.45 7.55 -1.11
CA LEU A 20 14.84 7.90 -0.84
C LEU A 20 15.19 9.36 -1.20
N MET A 21 14.41 9.98 -2.08
CA MET A 21 14.48 11.41 -2.42
C MET A 21 13.62 12.29 -1.48
N GLY A 22 12.94 11.71 -0.49
CA GLY A 22 12.07 12.42 0.44
C GLY A 22 10.64 12.65 -0.07
N HIS A 23 10.25 12.05 -1.19
CA HIS A 23 8.90 12.16 -1.71
C HIS A 23 7.94 11.22 -0.99
N TYR A 24 6.67 11.64 -0.92
CA TYR A 24 5.61 10.77 -0.42
C TYR A 24 5.21 9.76 -1.49
N PRO A 25 5.21 8.45 -1.19
CA PRO A 25 4.91 7.44 -2.20
C PRO A 25 3.43 7.50 -2.63
N GLU A 26 3.17 7.28 -3.90
CA GLU A 26 1.81 7.23 -4.44
C GLU A 26 1.07 5.95 -4.06
N SER A 27 1.79 4.84 -3.97
CA SER A 27 1.22 3.53 -3.67
C SER A 27 0.97 3.35 -2.17
N CYS A 28 -0.24 2.90 -1.82
CA CYS A 28 -0.60 2.60 -0.43
C CYS A 28 0.27 1.48 0.17
N GLU A 29 0.73 0.53 -0.65
CA GLU A 29 1.67 -0.50 -0.22
C GLU A 29 2.98 0.11 0.29
N GLN A 30 3.58 1.05 -0.47
CA GLN A 30 4.82 1.72 -0.06
C GLN A 30 4.58 2.82 0.99
N ARG A 31 3.34 3.24 1.21
CA ARG A 31 2.97 4.05 2.38
C ARG A 31 2.94 3.24 3.66
N GLY A 32 2.67 1.92 3.57
CA GLY A 32 2.42 1.05 4.70
C GLY A 32 1.05 1.28 5.36
N VAL A 33 0.22 2.15 4.78
CA VAL A 33 -1.11 2.50 5.27
C VAL A 33 -2.10 2.59 4.11
N CYS A 34 -3.35 2.24 4.37
CA CYS A 34 -4.42 2.32 3.38
C CYS A 34 -4.78 3.78 3.08
N SER A 35 -5.30 4.01 1.88
CA SER A 35 -5.90 5.28 1.47
C SER A 35 -7.41 5.13 1.31
N PHE A 36 -8.12 6.24 1.33
CA PHE A 36 -9.53 6.26 0.96
C PHE A 36 -9.69 5.96 -0.53
N GLN A 37 -10.40 4.89 -0.84
CA GLN A 37 -10.71 4.45 -2.19
C GLN A 37 -12.19 4.06 -2.27
N ASN A 38 -12.76 4.12 -3.47
CA ASN A 38 -14.06 3.55 -3.79
C ASN A 38 -13.86 2.56 -4.93
N ILE A 39 -13.92 1.28 -4.61
CA ILE A 39 -14.00 0.23 -5.61
C ILE A 39 -15.47 -0.05 -5.82
N VAL A 40 -15.92 0.07 -7.05
CA VAL A 40 -17.32 -0.12 -7.43
C VAL A 40 -17.43 -1.36 -8.29
N GLU A 41 -18.24 -2.30 -7.84
CA GLU A 41 -18.56 -3.51 -8.60
C GLU A 41 -19.71 -3.25 -9.60
N ALA A 42 -19.90 -4.18 -10.52
CA ALA A 42 -20.87 -4.04 -11.62
C ALA A 42 -22.32 -3.86 -11.15
N ASP A 43 -22.67 -4.33 -9.97
CA ASP A 43 -24.00 -4.17 -9.33
C ASP A 43 -24.15 -2.84 -8.58
N GLY A 44 -23.13 -1.98 -8.61
CA GLY A 44 -23.09 -0.71 -7.88
C GLY A 44 -22.59 -0.81 -6.44
N SER A 45 -22.25 -2.00 -5.95
CA SER A 45 -21.70 -2.17 -4.61
C SER A 45 -20.34 -1.51 -4.46
N VAL A 46 -20.09 -0.86 -3.31
CA VAL A 46 -18.89 -0.07 -3.04
C VAL A 46 -18.08 -0.70 -1.92
N TYR A 47 -16.76 -0.78 -2.13
CA TYR A 47 -15.79 -1.37 -1.20
C TYR A 47 -14.59 -0.43 -0.95
N PRO A 48 -13.88 -0.58 0.18
CA PRO A 48 -12.77 0.31 0.55
C PRO A 48 -11.48 0.03 -0.22
N CYS A 49 -11.33 -1.16 -0.83
CA CYS A 49 -10.13 -1.59 -1.54
C CYS A 49 -10.45 -2.80 -2.43
N ASP A 50 -9.76 -2.93 -3.55
CA ASP A 50 -9.88 -4.05 -4.49
C ASP A 50 -9.52 -5.41 -3.86
N PHE A 51 -8.62 -5.44 -2.87
CA PHE A 51 -8.32 -6.64 -2.09
C PHE A 51 -9.37 -6.98 -1.01
N TYR A 52 -10.36 -6.13 -0.82
CA TYR A 52 -11.40 -6.24 0.21
C TYR A 52 -12.81 -6.13 -0.37
N VAL A 53 -12.99 -6.67 -1.57
CA VAL A 53 -14.32 -6.91 -2.17
C VAL A 53 -14.90 -8.16 -1.51
N LEU A 54 -15.35 -7.98 -0.26
CA LEU A 54 -15.92 -9.01 0.61
C LEU A 54 -17.14 -8.42 1.32
N ASP A 55 -18.20 -9.21 1.51
CA ASP A 55 -19.48 -8.72 2.05
C ASP A 55 -19.32 -7.92 3.35
N GLN A 56 -18.45 -8.38 4.24
CA GLN A 56 -18.15 -7.71 5.52
C GLN A 56 -17.53 -6.32 5.38
N TRP A 57 -16.98 -5.98 4.21
CA TRP A 57 -16.36 -4.69 3.90
C TRP A 57 -17.19 -3.83 2.95
N ARG A 58 -18.40 -4.27 2.60
CA ARG A 58 -19.30 -3.51 1.75
C ARG A 58 -19.70 -2.20 2.43
N LEU A 59 -19.40 -1.08 1.77
CA LEU A 59 -19.71 0.26 2.28
C LEU A 59 -21.11 0.75 1.88
N GLY A 60 -21.67 0.17 0.84
CA GLY A 60 -22.99 0.53 0.34
C GLY A 60 -23.17 0.18 -1.14
N ASN A 61 -24.17 0.80 -1.77
CA ASN A 61 -24.46 0.63 -3.19
C ASN A 61 -24.84 1.97 -3.80
N LEU A 62 -24.22 2.35 -4.92
CA LEU A 62 -24.47 3.63 -5.59
C LEU A 62 -25.88 3.78 -6.17
N ASN A 63 -26.63 2.68 -6.32
CA ASN A 63 -28.02 2.74 -6.75
C ASN A 63 -28.98 3.09 -5.58
N GLU A 64 -28.53 2.97 -4.33
CA GLU A 64 -29.36 3.07 -3.13
C GLU A 64 -28.85 4.13 -2.15
N ASP A 65 -27.53 4.33 -2.09
CA ASP A 65 -26.88 5.15 -1.08
C ASP A 65 -26.22 6.40 -1.68
N SER A 66 -26.25 7.52 -0.93
CA SER A 66 -25.50 8.72 -1.29
C SER A 66 -23.99 8.54 -0.99
N PHE A 67 -23.14 9.35 -1.64
CA PHE A 67 -21.71 9.36 -1.36
C PHE A 67 -21.39 9.72 0.11
N GLU A 68 -22.18 10.59 0.73
CA GLU A 68 -22.04 10.94 2.14
C GLU A 68 -22.29 9.73 3.03
N THR A 69 -23.33 8.93 2.73
CA THR A 69 -23.65 7.70 3.47
C THR A 69 -22.52 6.69 3.35
N ILE A 70 -22.00 6.47 2.13
CA ILE A 70 -20.88 5.57 1.87
C ILE A 70 -19.61 6.04 2.59
N HIS A 71 -19.34 7.35 2.56
CA HIS A 71 -18.19 7.93 3.26
C HIS A 71 -18.30 7.77 4.78
N LYS A 72 -19.47 8.01 5.36
CA LYS A 72 -19.74 7.82 6.79
C LYS A 72 -19.46 6.36 7.19
N ARG A 73 -20.05 5.40 6.48
CA ARG A 73 -19.81 3.96 6.74
C ARG A 73 -18.34 3.57 6.63
N ARG A 74 -17.61 4.20 5.70
CA ARG A 74 -16.15 3.99 5.58
C ARG A 74 -15.43 4.43 6.84
N LEU A 75 -15.73 5.60 7.38
CA LEU A 75 -15.13 6.09 8.63
C LEU A 75 -15.49 5.16 9.79
N GLU A 76 -16.76 4.77 9.90
CA GLU A 76 -17.25 3.85 10.94
C GLU A 76 -16.60 2.45 10.85
N SER A 77 -16.23 2.01 9.65
CA SER A 77 -15.58 0.70 9.46
C SER A 77 -14.17 0.60 10.07
N GLY A 78 -13.51 1.72 10.36
CA GLY A 78 -12.13 1.77 10.84
C GLY A 78 -11.12 1.14 9.87
N PHE A 79 -11.47 1.01 8.58
CA PHE A 79 -10.66 0.29 7.60
C PHE A 79 -9.28 0.91 7.42
N VAL A 80 -9.20 2.23 7.30
CA VAL A 80 -7.92 2.94 7.12
C VAL A 80 -7.14 2.94 8.43
N GLU A 81 -7.80 3.23 9.53
CA GLU A 81 -7.22 3.32 10.88
C GLU A 81 -6.54 2.01 11.29
N ALA A 82 -7.18 0.88 11.03
CA ALA A 82 -6.60 -0.44 11.31
C ALA A 82 -5.31 -0.72 10.52
N SER A 83 -5.08 -0.01 9.40
CA SER A 83 -3.86 -0.17 8.60
C SER A 83 -2.62 0.46 9.23
N TYR A 84 -2.77 1.35 10.24
CA TYR A 84 -1.64 1.94 10.97
C TYR A 84 -1.01 0.97 11.98
N ASN A 85 -1.66 -0.15 12.26
CA ASN A 85 -1.15 -1.14 13.21
C ASN A 85 0.02 -1.93 12.59
N HIS A 86 1.21 -1.67 13.09
CA HIS A 86 2.44 -2.39 12.76
C HIS A 86 3.00 -3.04 14.01
N THR A 87 3.62 -4.21 13.87
CA THR A 87 4.30 -4.88 14.99
C THR A 87 5.51 -4.07 15.45
N GLU A 88 5.96 -4.26 16.68
CA GLU A 88 7.16 -3.59 17.20
C GLU A 88 8.42 -4.02 16.44
N GLU A 89 8.48 -5.30 16.00
CA GLU A 89 9.56 -5.80 15.13
C GLU A 89 9.60 -5.06 13.80
N CYS A 90 8.41 -4.76 13.24
CA CYS A 90 8.31 -3.99 12.00
C CYS A 90 8.79 -2.54 12.20
N LYS A 91 8.34 -1.88 13.27
CA LYS A 91 8.73 -0.50 13.61
C LYS A 91 10.23 -0.37 13.91
N GLY A 92 10.82 -1.37 14.57
CA GLY A 92 12.26 -1.44 14.87
C GLY A 92 13.13 -1.92 13.70
N CYS A 93 12.55 -2.29 12.56
CA CYS A 93 13.28 -2.82 11.43
C CYS A 93 14.13 -1.73 10.74
N ARG A 94 15.41 -2.05 10.43
CA ARG A 94 16.31 -1.13 9.69
C ARG A 94 15.76 -0.67 8.33
N TYR A 95 14.80 -1.39 7.76
CA TYR A 95 14.18 -1.06 6.49
C TYR A 95 12.82 -0.36 6.63
N PHE A 96 12.36 -0.09 7.86
CA PHE A 96 11.02 0.48 8.06
C PHE A 96 10.83 1.78 7.30
N MET A 97 11.85 2.63 7.21
CA MET A 97 11.77 3.92 6.50
C MET A 97 11.43 3.78 5.01
N ILE A 98 11.79 2.66 4.38
CA ILE A 98 11.52 2.40 2.96
C ILE A 98 10.42 1.35 2.75
N CYS A 99 10.34 0.32 3.60
CA CYS A 99 9.38 -0.77 3.52
C CYS A 99 8.02 -0.41 4.10
N ARG A 100 7.99 0.25 5.26
CA ARG A 100 6.79 0.67 6.01
C ARG A 100 5.77 -0.44 6.26
N GLY A 101 6.22 -1.70 6.29
CA GLY A 101 5.38 -2.86 6.52
C GLY A 101 4.52 -3.31 5.33
N GLY A 102 4.51 -2.57 4.23
CA GLY A 102 3.78 -2.95 3.01
C GLY A 102 2.26 -2.93 3.14
N CYS A 103 1.57 -3.64 2.25
CA CYS A 103 0.11 -3.67 2.19
C CYS A 103 -0.51 -4.31 3.45
N ARG A 104 -1.59 -3.72 3.96
CA ARG A 104 -2.39 -4.27 5.05
C ARG A 104 -2.82 -5.72 4.76
N ARG A 105 -3.28 -6.02 3.55
CA ARG A 105 -3.72 -7.37 3.16
C ARG A 105 -2.65 -8.44 3.39
N HIS A 106 -1.39 -8.09 3.15
CA HIS A 106 -0.26 -9.00 3.37
C HIS A 106 0.09 -9.18 4.85
N ARG A 107 -0.36 -8.29 5.73
CA ARG A 107 -0.16 -8.37 7.18
C ARG A 107 -1.27 -9.11 7.91
N GLU A 108 -2.45 -9.20 7.31
CA GLU A 108 -3.60 -9.94 7.83
C GLU A 108 -3.55 -11.43 7.51
N GLN A 109 -2.70 -11.84 6.58
CA GLN A 109 -2.53 -13.25 6.26
C GLN A 109 -1.90 -13.94 7.45
N THR A 110 -2.71 -14.80 8.05
CA THR A 110 -2.38 -15.58 9.22
C THR A 110 -1.29 -16.59 8.90
N GLY A 111 -0.16 -16.39 9.49
CA GLY A 111 0.88 -17.37 9.69
C GLY A 111 1.23 -17.37 11.17
N ASP A 112 2.35 -17.92 11.53
CA ASP A 112 2.85 -17.97 12.90
C ASP A 112 3.15 -16.57 13.49
N ARG A 113 3.02 -15.49 12.70
CA ARG A 113 3.34 -14.11 13.07
C ARG A 113 2.24 -13.13 12.65
N PRO A 114 1.15 -13.03 13.44
CA PRO A 114 0.08 -12.09 13.17
C PRO A 114 0.60 -10.65 13.07
N GLY A 115 0.18 -9.92 12.04
CA GLY A 115 0.57 -8.51 11.82
C GLY A 115 1.91 -8.32 11.10
N GLU A 116 2.72 -9.36 10.91
CA GLU A 116 3.90 -9.30 10.05
C GLU A 116 3.49 -9.48 8.58
N ASN A 117 4.13 -8.73 7.70
CA ASN A 117 3.90 -8.87 6.27
C ASN A 117 4.41 -10.25 5.78
N HIS A 118 3.54 -10.99 5.11
CA HIS A 118 3.85 -12.31 4.55
C HIS A 118 5.15 -12.32 3.71
N PHE A 119 5.44 -11.23 3.02
CA PHE A 119 6.64 -11.07 2.19
C PHE A 119 7.82 -10.41 2.91
N CYS A 120 7.80 -10.31 4.25
CA CYS A 120 8.83 -9.62 5.03
C CYS A 120 10.26 -10.14 4.73
N ALA A 121 10.44 -11.46 4.66
CA ALA A 121 11.72 -12.08 4.33
C ALA A 121 12.20 -11.68 2.92
N SER A 122 11.31 -11.68 1.93
CA SER A 122 11.62 -11.29 0.55
C SER A 122 11.99 -9.81 0.44
N TYR A 123 11.28 -8.92 1.15
CA TYR A 123 11.62 -7.51 1.20
C TYR A 123 12.99 -7.27 1.84
N ARG A 124 13.31 -7.98 2.92
CA ARG A 124 14.64 -7.89 3.56
C ARG A 124 15.74 -8.32 2.58
N MET A 125 15.59 -9.46 1.93
CA MET A 125 16.54 -9.93 0.90
C MET A 125 16.72 -8.91 -0.22
N PHE A 126 15.61 -8.37 -0.72
CA PHE A 126 15.66 -7.36 -1.77
C PHE A 126 16.40 -6.09 -1.33
N PHE A 127 16.10 -5.55 -0.16
CA PHE A 127 16.77 -4.35 0.34
C PHE A 127 18.23 -4.61 0.73
N ASP A 128 18.57 -5.79 1.25
CA ASP A 128 19.96 -6.17 1.50
C ASP A 128 20.78 -6.11 0.21
N ALA A 129 20.24 -6.61 -0.89
CA ALA A 129 20.94 -6.66 -2.17
C ALA A 129 20.88 -5.32 -2.94
N CYS A 130 19.74 -4.61 -2.93
CA CYS A 130 19.46 -3.56 -3.89
C CYS A 130 19.47 -2.14 -3.30
N LEU A 131 19.38 -1.97 -1.98
CA LEU A 131 19.28 -0.63 -1.36
C LEU A 131 20.46 0.29 -1.69
N PRO A 132 21.74 -0.17 -1.74
CA PRO A 132 22.84 0.69 -2.17
C PRO A 132 22.61 1.26 -3.57
N ARG A 133 22.19 0.40 -4.51
CA ARG A 133 21.91 0.82 -5.89
C ARG A 133 20.74 1.77 -5.99
N LEU A 134 19.66 1.55 -5.24
CA LEU A 134 18.52 2.47 -5.19
C LEU A 134 18.93 3.86 -4.66
N LYS A 135 19.81 3.91 -3.66
CA LYS A 135 20.37 5.16 -3.14
C LYS A 135 21.22 5.90 -4.18
N ASP A 136 22.01 5.18 -4.97
CA ASP A 136 22.81 5.80 -6.04
C ASP A 136 21.91 6.39 -7.14
N ILE A 137 20.85 5.68 -7.52
CA ILE A 137 19.84 6.19 -8.46
C ILE A 137 19.19 7.46 -7.91
N ALA A 138 18.70 7.42 -6.66
CA ALA A 138 18.08 8.59 -6.03
C ALA A 138 19.01 9.80 -6.02
N ARG A 139 20.28 9.63 -5.66
CA ARG A 139 21.28 10.72 -5.71
C ARG A 139 21.48 11.28 -7.12
N SER A 140 21.43 10.41 -8.14
CA SER A 140 21.58 10.83 -9.54
C SER A 140 20.38 11.64 -10.03
N CYS A 141 19.17 11.36 -9.52
CA CYS A 141 17.95 12.09 -9.86
C CYS A 141 17.83 13.45 -9.15
N MET A 142 18.58 13.66 -8.06
CA MET A 142 18.59 14.93 -7.30
C MET A 142 19.61 15.95 -7.81
N ARG A 143 20.44 15.59 -8.79
CA ARG A 143 21.42 16.47 -9.45
C ARG A 143 20.83 17.14 -10.67
#